data_48b3d7942253b8c6f68ebd3f880d1b8d
#
_entry.id   48b3d7942253b8c6f68ebd3f880d1b8d
#
_cell.length_a   1.000
_cell.length_b   1.000
_cell.length_c   1.000
_cell.angle_alpha   90.00
_cell.angle_beta   90.00
_cell.angle_gamma   90.00
#
_symmetry.space_group_name_H-M   'P 1'
#
loop_
_entity.id
_entity.type
_entity.pdbx_description
1 polymer ?
#
loop_
_entity_poly.entity_id
_entity_poly.type
_entity_poly.pdbx_seq_one_letter_code
_entity_poly.pdbx_strand_id
1 'polypeptide(L)'
;MGSENIVKVVNVSKKFISKRALNGISLTLDKGKVLGILGPNGSGKTTLIKILAGLTKATTGEVSIADVGIGVESKSIVSYMPDRNYFYKWMKVKDAIELFKDFYRDFDESKCLNLLSKMNIPMEEKITSLSKGMHEKLNIALVLSRKAKLFILDEPLGGVDPVAREEILDIIISSLDEESSMIITTHLVRDMERLFDEVMYLREGEIFLKGNAEELRAAHGRTIEDIYREIFGV
;
A
#
# COMPACT_ATOMS: atom_id res chain seq x y z
N MET A 1 23.33 -0.34 -15.69
CA MET A 1 22.34 0.72 -15.44
C MET A 1 22.00 0.59 -13.98
N GLY A 2 22.33 1.59 -13.16
CA GLY A 2 21.98 1.54 -11.73
C GLY A 2 20.47 1.58 -11.58
N SER A 3 19.91 0.69 -10.76
CA SER A 3 18.50 0.75 -10.40
C SER A 3 18.26 2.05 -9.64
N GLU A 4 17.29 2.82 -10.10
CA GLU A 4 16.93 4.08 -9.45
C GLU A 4 15.97 3.77 -8.30
N ASN A 5 16.43 3.90 -7.06
CA ASN A 5 15.59 3.63 -5.90
C ASN A 5 14.47 4.67 -5.80
N ILE A 6 13.21 4.21 -5.85
CA ILE A 6 12.05 5.07 -5.62
C ILE A 6 11.84 5.36 -4.13
N VAL A 7 12.18 4.43 -3.26
CA VAL A 7 12.09 4.59 -1.81
C VAL A 7 13.44 4.30 -1.18
N LYS A 8 13.88 5.18 -0.28
CA LYS A 8 15.06 4.98 0.55
C LYS A 8 14.73 5.32 2.00
N VAL A 9 14.95 4.36 2.88
CA VAL A 9 14.75 4.46 4.33
C VAL A 9 16.06 4.10 5.00
N VAL A 10 16.58 4.99 5.86
CA VAL A 10 17.88 4.82 6.52
C VAL A 10 17.71 4.94 8.02
N ASN A 11 17.90 3.84 8.73
CA ASN A 11 17.90 3.72 10.18
C ASN A 11 16.69 4.40 10.87
N VAL A 12 15.51 4.22 10.30
CA VAL A 12 14.28 4.84 10.77
C VAL A 12 13.76 4.16 12.02
N SER A 13 13.57 4.94 13.08
CA SER A 13 12.89 4.50 14.29
C SER A 13 11.69 5.39 14.60
N LYS A 14 10.66 4.80 15.22
CA LYS A 14 9.47 5.51 15.68
C LYS A 14 9.12 5.11 17.09
N LYS A 15 9.12 6.09 17.99
CA LYS A 15 8.67 5.93 19.37
C LYS A 15 7.42 6.77 19.61
N PHE A 16 6.38 6.16 20.12
CA PHE A 16 5.25 6.83 20.76
C PHE A 16 5.50 6.87 22.28
N ILE A 17 4.70 7.58 23.05
CA ILE A 17 4.92 7.85 24.49
C ILE A 17 5.42 6.61 25.26
N SER A 18 4.75 5.46 25.08
CA SER A 18 5.05 4.24 25.84
C SER A 18 5.56 3.06 24.98
N LYS A 19 5.56 3.19 23.64
CA LYS A 19 5.87 2.07 22.75
C LYS A 19 6.81 2.48 21.62
N ARG A 20 7.87 1.69 21.40
CA ARG A 20 8.65 1.75 20.17
C ARG A 20 7.93 0.94 19.11
N ALA A 21 7.48 1.61 18.03
CA ALA A 21 6.75 0.98 16.95
C ALA A 21 7.67 0.54 15.79
N LEU A 22 8.81 1.24 15.62
CA LEU A 22 9.85 0.87 14.65
C LEU A 22 11.22 1.05 15.30
N ASN A 23 12.16 0.18 14.96
CA ASN A 23 13.50 0.14 15.52
C ASN A 23 14.55 -0.06 14.42
N GLY A 24 15.16 1.03 13.94
CA GLY A 24 16.30 0.99 13.02
C GLY A 24 15.98 0.42 11.62
N ILE A 25 14.79 0.66 11.10
CA ILE A 25 14.39 0.18 9.76
C ILE A 25 15.25 0.82 8.69
N SER A 26 15.88 -0.04 7.86
CA SER A 26 16.58 0.39 6.64
C SER A 26 16.12 -0.46 5.47
N LEU A 27 15.63 0.18 4.40
CA LEU A 27 15.19 -0.50 3.18
C LEU A 27 15.33 0.43 1.97
N THR A 28 15.45 -0.19 0.81
CA THR A 28 15.30 0.45 -0.49
C THR A 28 14.25 -0.29 -1.30
N LEU A 29 13.58 0.41 -2.20
CA LEU A 29 12.70 -0.16 -3.22
C LEU A 29 13.07 0.47 -4.55
N ASP A 30 13.34 -0.34 -5.55
CA ASP A 30 13.61 0.10 -6.91
C ASP A 30 12.33 0.53 -7.63
N LYS A 31 12.48 1.42 -8.62
CA LYS A 31 11.40 1.86 -9.48
C LYS A 31 10.78 0.67 -10.24
N GLY A 32 9.46 0.69 -10.42
CA GLY A 32 8.71 -0.36 -11.12
C GLY A 32 8.54 -1.65 -10.32
N LYS A 33 8.83 -1.65 -9.01
CA LYS A 33 8.75 -2.84 -8.16
C LYS A 33 7.60 -2.78 -7.16
N VAL A 34 7.09 -3.96 -6.82
CA VAL A 34 6.06 -4.16 -5.80
C VAL A 34 6.69 -4.79 -4.56
N LEU A 35 6.64 -4.07 -3.43
CA LEU A 35 7.10 -4.55 -2.12
C LEU A 35 5.91 -4.96 -1.25
N GLY A 36 5.86 -6.24 -0.87
CA GLY A 36 4.99 -6.72 0.20
C GLY A 36 5.60 -6.51 1.58
N ILE A 37 4.95 -5.74 2.46
CA ILE A 37 5.33 -5.63 3.88
C ILE A 37 4.41 -6.54 4.68
N LEU A 38 4.96 -7.64 5.14
CA LEU A 38 4.25 -8.76 5.77
C LEU A 38 4.50 -8.79 7.27
N GLY A 39 3.48 -9.14 8.04
CA GLY A 39 3.62 -9.26 9.49
C GLY A 39 2.28 -9.24 10.22
N PRO A 40 2.23 -9.72 11.47
CA PRO A 40 1.01 -9.71 12.27
C PRO A 40 0.58 -8.29 12.65
N ASN A 41 -0.63 -8.19 13.21
CA ASN A 41 -1.11 -6.92 13.75
C ASN A 41 -0.18 -6.40 14.86
N GLY A 42 0.13 -5.10 14.79
CA GLY A 42 1.03 -4.47 15.76
C GLY A 42 2.53 -4.62 15.47
N SER A 43 2.94 -5.28 14.37
CA SER A 43 4.36 -5.42 13.99
C SER A 43 5.02 -4.10 13.53
N GLY A 44 4.24 -3.05 13.22
CA GLY A 44 4.76 -1.75 12.80
C GLY A 44 4.44 -1.37 11.35
N LYS A 45 3.80 -2.23 10.54
CA LYS A 45 3.47 -2.00 9.11
C LYS A 45 2.83 -0.64 8.86
N THR A 46 1.65 -0.42 9.45
CA THR A 46 0.91 0.85 9.31
C THR A 46 1.72 2.07 9.79
N THR A 47 2.59 1.91 10.79
CA THR A 47 3.47 3.00 11.24
C THR A 47 4.50 3.35 10.17
N LEU A 48 5.14 2.36 9.56
CA LEU A 48 6.14 2.56 8.52
C LEU A 48 5.52 3.23 7.29
N ILE A 49 4.41 2.70 6.78
CA ILE A 49 3.77 3.29 5.59
C ILE A 49 3.21 4.69 5.84
N LYS A 50 2.75 5.01 7.07
CA LYS A 50 2.36 6.38 7.44
C LYS A 50 3.54 7.35 7.47
N ILE A 51 4.75 6.87 7.77
CA ILE A 51 5.96 7.70 7.65
C ILE A 51 6.26 7.93 6.18
N LEU A 52 6.21 6.91 5.33
CA LEU A 52 6.41 7.02 3.88
C LEU A 52 5.39 7.95 3.22
N ALA A 53 4.12 7.85 3.61
CA ALA A 53 3.05 8.73 3.14
C ALA A 53 3.10 10.16 3.73
N GLY A 54 4.07 10.46 4.63
CA GLY A 54 4.21 11.77 5.26
C GLY A 54 3.10 12.14 6.24
N LEU A 55 2.37 11.16 6.77
CA LEU A 55 1.29 11.34 7.74
C LEU A 55 1.78 11.33 9.18
N THR A 56 2.96 10.78 9.43
CA THR A 56 3.64 10.84 10.72
C THR A 56 5.14 11.00 10.53
N LYS A 57 5.82 11.65 11.47
CA LYS A 57 7.27 11.83 11.40
C LYS A 57 7.99 10.66 12.07
N ALA A 58 9.11 10.22 11.51
CA ALA A 58 10.06 9.36 12.20
C ALA A 58 10.59 10.06 13.47
N THR A 59 11.00 9.28 14.47
CA THR A 59 11.69 9.82 15.65
C THR A 59 13.17 10.04 15.34
N THR A 60 13.78 9.10 14.60
CA THR A 60 15.15 9.16 14.10
C THR A 60 15.23 8.52 12.71
N GLY A 61 16.33 8.79 12.01
CA GLY A 61 16.56 8.26 10.67
C GLY A 61 15.99 9.16 9.58
N GLU A 62 16.22 8.75 8.33
CA GLU A 62 15.89 9.53 7.14
C GLU A 62 15.05 8.72 6.17
N VAL A 63 14.14 9.39 5.46
CA VAL A 63 13.30 8.82 4.42
C VAL A 63 13.28 9.75 3.23
N SER A 64 13.50 9.19 2.04
CA SER A 64 13.26 9.88 0.77
C SER A 64 12.44 9.03 -0.19
N ILE A 65 11.68 9.72 -1.05
CA ILE A 65 10.88 9.12 -2.14
C ILE A 65 11.27 9.86 -3.41
N ALA A 66 11.75 9.12 -4.42
CA ALA A 66 12.32 9.69 -5.64
C ALA A 66 13.37 10.77 -5.32
N ASP A 67 14.28 10.48 -4.38
CA ASP A 67 15.34 11.36 -3.85
C ASP A 67 14.84 12.63 -3.14
N VAL A 68 13.52 12.77 -2.96
CA VAL A 68 12.90 13.89 -2.23
C VAL A 68 12.59 13.49 -0.81
N GLY A 69 12.98 14.29 0.16
CA GLY A 69 12.63 14.11 1.58
C GLY A 69 11.13 14.23 1.82
N ILE A 70 10.63 13.61 2.90
CA ILE A 70 9.20 13.62 3.22
C ILE A 70 8.69 15.06 3.45
N GLY A 71 7.77 15.50 2.61
CA GLY A 71 7.21 16.86 2.61
C GLY A 71 6.07 17.03 1.62
N VAL A 72 5.83 18.27 1.19
CA VAL A 72 4.78 18.60 0.22
C VAL A 72 5.07 17.96 -1.14
N GLU A 73 6.32 18.02 -1.58
CA GLU A 73 6.74 17.47 -2.87
C GLU A 73 6.61 15.94 -2.90
N SER A 74 7.08 15.21 -1.90
CA SER A 74 6.91 13.76 -1.85
C SER A 74 5.43 13.35 -1.81
N LYS A 75 4.56 14.11 -1.13
CA LYS A 75 3.12 13.83 -1.10
C LYS A 75 2.46 14.00 -2.46
N SER A 76 2.99 14.86 -3.34
CA SER A 76 2.43 15.03 -4.69
C SER A 76 2.65 13.82 -5.59
N ILE A 77 3.67 13.00 -5.32
CA ILE A 77 4.05 11.82 -6.09
C ILE A 77 3.70 10.49 -5.38
N VAL A 78 3.09 10.55 -4.19
CA VAL A 78 2.62 9.38 -3.43
C VAL A 78 1.11 9.33 -3.44
N SER A 79 0.55 8.16 -3.76
CA SER A 79 -0.87 7.86 -3.59
C SER A 79 -1.04 6.85 -2.46
N TYR A 80 -1.81 7.19 -1.43
CA TYR A 80 -1.95 6.37 -0.22
C TYR A 80 -3.40 5.96 0.03
N MET A 81 -3.61 4.66 0.19
CA MET A 81 -4.86 4.05 0.62
C MET A 81 -4.73 3.59 2.08
N PRO A 82 -5.44 4.19 3.03
CA PRO A 82 -5.46 3.74 4.42
C PRO A 82 -6.42 2.54 4.62
N ASP A 83 -6.14 1.70 5.61
CA ASP A 83 -7.02 0.59 6.06
C ASP A 83 -8.41 1.07 6.58
N ARG A 84 -8.54 2.35 6.92
CA ARG A 84 -9.78 2.89 7.50
C ARG A 84 -10.48 3.83 6.55
N ASN A 85 -11.82 3.78 6.59
CA ASN A 85 -12.66 4.75 5.88
C ASN A 85 -12.35 6.18 6.36
N TYR A 86 -12.10 7.08 5.40
CA TYR A 86 -11.78 8.49 5.61
C TYR A 86 -12.82 9.44 4.99
N PHE A 87 -13.89 8.90 4.38
CA PHE A 87 -14.95 9.69 3.80
C PHE A 87 -15.98 10.11 4.85
N TYR A 88 -16.58 11.26 4.63
CA TYR A 88 -17.68 11.72 5.46
C TYR A 88 -18.95 10.90 5.22
N LYS A 89 -19.75 10.70 6.27
CA LYS A 89 -20.97 9.86 6.23
C LYS A 89 -22.04 10.33 5.24
N TRP A 90 -22.04 11.61 4.90
CA TRP A 90 -22.97 12.21 3.95
C TRP A 90 -22.57 12.05 2.49
N MET A 91 -21.29 11.74 2.20
CA MET A 91 -20.75 11.67 0.85
C MET A 91 -21.34 10.51 0.05
N LYS A 92 -21.61 10.79 -1.22
CA LYS A 92 -21.87 9.81 -2.26
C LYS A 92 -20.56 9.43 -2.97
N VAL A 93 -20.60 8.39 -3.79
CA VAL A 93 -19.45 7.97 -4.62
C VAL A 93 -18.95 9.13 -5.50
N LYS A 94 -19.84 9.82 -6.18
CA LYS A 94 -19.49 10.99 -7.01
C LYS A 94 -18.80 12.12 -6.22
N ASP A 95 -19.20 12.34 -4.97
CA ASP A 95 -18.61 13.39 -4.13
C ASP A 95 -17.16 13.03 -3.76
N ALA A 96 -16.84 11.73 -3.63
CA ALA A 96 -15.47 11.28 -3.42
C ALA A 96 -14.59 11.49 -4.66
N ILE A 97 -15.12 11.33 -5.86
CA ILE A 97 -14.42 11.61 -7.11
C ILE A 97 -14.11 13.10 -7.23
N GLU A 98 -15.10 13.97 -7.00
CA GLU A 98 -14.89 15.43 -7.02
C GLU A 98 -13.87 15.84 -5.96
N LEU A 99 -13.90 15.23 -4.76
CA LEU A 99 -12.91 15.49 -3.72
C LEU A 99 -11.49 15.16 -4.21
N PHE A 100 -11.28 14.02 -4.85
CA PHE A 100 -9.97 13.64 -5.38
C PHE A 100 -9.51 14.56 -6.50
N LYS A 101 -10.41 14.96 -7.38
CA LYS A 101 -10.16 15.91 -8.47
C LYS A 101 -9.74 17.28 -7.94
N ASP A 102 -10.38 17.77 -6.88
CA ASP A 102 -10.05 19.06 -6.26
C ASP A 102 -8.69 19.03 -5.54
N PHE A 103 -8.35 17.91 -4.87
CA PHE A 103 -7.13 17.82 -4.08
C PHE A 103 -5.90 17.36 -4.87
N TYR A 104 -6.08 16.58 -5.94
CA TYR A 104 -4.98 15.97 -6.68
C TYR A 104 -4.98 16.40 -8.14
N ARG A 105 -4.04 17.25 -8.53
CA ARG A 105 -3.88 17.74 -9.91
C ARG A 105 -3.57 16.64 -10.92
N ASP A 106 -3.01 15.53 -10.45
CA ASP A 106 -2.62 14.36 -11.21
C ASP A 106 -3.72 13.27 -11.25
N PHE A 107 -4.92 13.57 -10.74
CA PHE A 107 -6.04 12.64 -10.76
C PHE A 107 -6.64 12.51 -12.16
N ASP A 108 -6.74 11.26 -12.62
CA ASP A 108 -7.35 10.91 -13.91
C ASP A 108 -8.79 10.45 -13.68
N GLU A 109 -9.73 11.41 -13.83
CA GLU A 109 -11.16 11.17 -13.66
C GLU A 109 -11.69 10.10 -14.61
N SER A 110 -11.21 10.09 -15.88
CA SER A 110 -11.65 9.13 -16.90
C SER A 110 -11.23 7.69 -16.51
N LYS A 111 -10.01 7.53 -16.00
CA LYS A 111 -9.53 6.24 -15.47
C LYS A 111 -10.39 5.79 -14.28
N CYS A 112 -10.69 6.70 -13.36
CA CYS A 112 -11.52 6.41 -12.19
C CYS A 112 -12.93 5.94 -12.58
N LEU A 113 -13.61 6.68 -13.45
CA LEU A 113 -14.95 6.34 -13.93
C LEU A 113 -14.98 4.98 -14.64
N ASN A 114 -13.95 4.69 -15.46
CA ASN A 114 -13.82 3.39 -16.12
C ASN A 114 -13.65 2.24 -15.09
N LEU A 115 -12.80 2.40 -14.09
CA LEU A 115 -12.61 1.41 -13.03
C LEU A 115 -13.92 1.18 -12.25
N LEU A 116 -14.59 2.25 -11.82
CA LEU A 116 -15.86 2.16 -11.08
C LEU A 116 -16.96 1.47 -11.91
N SER A 117 -17.03 1.78 -13.22
CA SER A 117 -17.98 1.13 -14.14
C SER A 117 -17.71 -0.37 -14.25
N LYS A 118 -16.46 -0.78 -14.44
CA LYS A 118 -16.06 -2.21 -14.48
C LYS A 118 -16.41 -2.95 -13.20
N MET A 119 -16.32 -2.29 -12.06
CA MET A 119 -16.62 -2.86 -10.74
C MET A 119 -18.09 -2.72 -10.32
N ASN A 120 -18.94 -2.18 -11.20
CA ASN A 120 -20.36 -1.92 -10.93
C ASN A 120 -20.61 -1.08 -9.66
N ILE A 121 -19.81 -0.05 -9.42
CA ILE A 121 -19.97 0.85 -8.28
C ILE A 121 -20.93 1.98 -8.65
N PRO A 122 -22.08 2.12 -7.95
CA PRO A 122 -23.11 3.10 -8.27
C PRO A 122 -22.70 4.50 -7.80
N MET A 123 -22.74 5.48 -8.71
CA MET A 123 -22.26 6.85 -8.49
C MET A 123 -23.11 7.66 -7.50
N GLU A 124 -24.44 7.42 -7.48
CA GLU A 124 -25.41 8.18 -6.67
C GLU A 124 -25.63 7.59 -5.27
N GLU A 125 -25.03 6.44 -4.98
CA GLU A 125 -25.12 5.79 -3.68
C GLU A 125 -24.26 6.52 -2.63
N LYS A 126 -24.75 6.54 -1.39
CA LYS A 126 -23.95 6.98 -0.24
C LYS A 126 -22.83 5.98 0.02
N ILE A 127 -21.62 6.48 0.30
CA ILE A 127 -20.48 5.62 0.62
C ILE A 127 -20.77 4.71 1.83
N THR A 128 -21.55 5.19 2.79
CA THR A 128 -21.99 4.41 3.97
C THR A 128 -22.95 3.26 3.64
N SER A 129 -23.57 3.26 2.45
CA SER A 129 -24.49 2.20 2.01
C SER A 129 -23.78 1.10 1.21
N LEU A 130 -22.50 1.34 0.82
CA LEU A 130 -21.71 0.35 0.10
C LEU A 130 -21.37 -0.84 0.98
N SER A 131 -21.38 -2.04 0.40
CA SER A 131 -20.79 -3.21 1.05
C SER A 131 -19.29 -2.97 1.30
N LYS A 132 -18.67 -3.75 2.20
CA LYS A 132 -17.24 -3.60 2.47
C LYS A 132 -16.41 -3.79 1.20
N GLY A 133 -16.70 -4.81 0.40
CA GLY A 133 -16.02 -5.04 -0.87
C GLY A 133 -16.19 -3.87 -1.87
N MET A 134 -17.40 -3.31 -1.99
CA MET A 134 -17.64 -2.13 -2.83
C MET A 134 -16.89 -0.89 -2.32
N HIS A 135 -16.80 -0.73 -1.01
CA HIS A 135 -16.04 0.36 -0.40
C HIS A 135 -14.54 0.25 -0.72
N GLU A 136 -13.95 -0.95 -0.62
CA GLU A 136 -12.54 -1.16 -0.98
C GLU A 136 -12.30 -0.98 -2.49
N LYS A 137 -13.21 -1.45 -3.34
CA LYS A 137 -13.17 -1.19 -4.78
C LYS A 137 -13.19 0.32 -5.10
N LEU A 138 -14.03 1.11 -4.41
CA LEU A 138 -14.05 2.57 -4.54
C LEU A 138 -12.70 3.17 -4.14
N ASN A 139 -12.15 2.80 -2.97
CA ASN A 139 -10.85 3.28 -2.50
C ASN A 139 -9.74 3.00 -3.50
N ILE A 140 -9.68 1.79 -4.01
CA ILE A 140 -8.68 1.35 -5.00
C ILE A 140 -8.83 2.14 -6.30
N ALA A 141 -10.07 2.30 -6.82
CA ALA A 141 -10.30 3.08 -8.03
C ALA A 141 -9.79 4.53 -7.88
N LEU A 142 -10.09 5.18 -6.76
CA LEU A 142 -9.65 6.55 -6.49
C LEU A 142 -8.11 6.65 -6.38
N VAL A 143 -7.49 5.77 -5.62
CA VAL A 143 -6.04 5.77 -5.38
C VAL A 143 -5.26 5.46 -6.65
N LEU A 144 -5.66 4.43 -7.41
CA LEU A 144 -4.99 4.01 -8.65
C LEU A 144 -5.28 4.93 -9.84
N SER A 145 -6.22 5.86 -9.71
CA SER A 145 -6.49 6.88 -10.73
C SER A 145 -5.60 8.12 -10.61
N ARG A 146 -4.69 8.17 -9.66
CA ARG A 146 -3.63 9.17 -9.61
C ARG A 146 -2.45 8.75 -10.48
N LYS A 147 -1.73 9.73 -11.05
CA LYS A 147 -0.45 9.52 -11.76
C LYS A 147 0.72 9.60 -10.78
N ALA A 148 0.66 8.77 -9.72
CA ALA A 148 1.66 8.75 -8.67
C ALA A 148 2.87 7.88 -9.09
N LYS A 149 4.08 8.22 -8.56
CA LYS A 149 5.27 7.39 -8.72
C LYS A 149 5.32 6.24 -7.71
N LEU A 150 4.66 6.41 -6.56
CA LEU A 150 4.57 5.42 -5.51
C LEU A 150 3.13 5.28 -5.01
N PHE A 151 2.60 4.08 -5.11
CA PHE A 151 1.34 3.69 -4.50
C PHE A 151 1.61 2.98 -3.17
N ILE A 152 0.88 3.32 -2.12
CA ILE A 152 0.97 2.67 -0.81
C ILE A 152 -0.43 2.21 -0.43
N LEU A 153 -0.63 0.89 -0.30
CA LEU A 153 -1.91 0.28 0.02
C LEU A 153 -1.83 -0.41 1.41
N ASP A 154 -2.64 0.05 2.35
CA ASP A 154 -2.70 -0.51 3.71
C ASP A 154 -3.85 -1.53 3.80
N GLU A 155 -3.52 -2.83 3.84
CA GLU A 155 -4.47 -3.95 3.96
C GLU A 155 -5.63 -3.91 2.93
N PRO A 156 -5.36 -3.78 1.61
CA PRO A 156 -6.37 -3.49 0.59
C PRO A 156 -7.44 -4.58 0.41
N LEU A 157 -7.21 -5.79 0.92
CA LEU A 157 -8.16 -6.90 0.89
C LEU A 157 -8.78 -7.20 2.26
N GLY A 158 -8.53 -6.34 3.26
CA GLY A 158 -8.97 -6.56 4.64
C GLY A 158 -10.49 -6.70 4.78
N GLY A 159 -10.97 -7.93 5.09
CA GLY A 159 -12.41 -8.23 5.29
C GLY A 159 -13.28 -8.13 4.04
N VAL A 160 -12.69 -8.24 2.87
CA VAL A 160 -13.36 -8.41 1.57
C VAL A 160 -13.64 -9.89 1.36
N ASP A 161 -14.77 -10.22 0.73
CA ASP A 161 -15.09 -11.61 0.37
C ASP A 161 -14.16 -12.13 -0.75
N PRO A 162 -13.98 -13.47 -0.87
CA PRO A 162 -13.02 -14.04 -1.80
C PRO A 162 -13.24 -13.65 -3.28
N VAL A 163 -14.49 -13.49 -3.72
CA VAL A 163 -14.80 -13.13 -5.12
C VAL A 163 -14.36 -11.69 -5.39
N ALA A 164 -14.73 -10.76 -4.52
CA ALA A 164 -14.32 -9.37 -4.64
C ALA A 164 -12.79 -9.18 -4.52
N ARG A 165 -12.08 -10.08 -3.79
CA ARG A 165 -10.60 -10.04 -3.71
C ARG A 165 -9.95 -10.27 -5.06
N GLU A 166 -10.39 -11.28 -5.82
CA GLU A 166 -9.84 -11.56 -7.15
C GLU A 166 -10.03 -10.37 -8.10
N GLU A 167 -11.23 -9.76 -8.11
CA GLU A 167 -11.49 -8.57 -8.93
C GLU A 167 -10.58 -7.39 -8.54
N ILE A 168 -10.34 -7.17 -7.25
CA ILE A 168 -9.44 -6.13 -6.74
C ILE A 168 -8.00 -6.42 -7.17
N LEU A 169 -7.53 -7.66 -7.06
CA LEU A 169 -6.19 -8.05 -7.48
C LEU A 169 -5.96 -7.83 -8.96
N ASP A 170 -6.92 -8.20 -9.80
CA ASP A 170 -6.83 -7.99 -11.25
C ASP A 170 -6.75 -6.50 -11.61
N ILE A 171 -7.47 -5.65 -10.88
CA ILE A 171 -7.40 -4.19 -11.04
C ILE A 171 -6.02 -3.67 -10.62
N ILE A 172 -5.48 -4.11 -9.49
CA ILE A 172 -4.15 -3.71 -9.04
C ILE A 172 -3.12 -4.11 -10.10
N ILE A 173 -3.13 -5.38 -10.55
CA ILE A 173 -2.20 -5.89 -11.57
C ILE A 173 -2.29 -5.07 -12.86
N SER A 174 -3.49 -4.85 -13.38
CA SER A 174 -3.70 -4.11 -14.62
C SER A 174 -3.41 -2.61 -14.53
N SER A 175 -3.25 -2.08 -13.32
CA SER A 175 -2.95 -0.66 -13.07
C SER A 175 -1.46 -0.37 -12.86
N LEU A 176 -0.63 -1.42 -12.70
CA LEU A 176 0.82 -1.30 -12.57
C LEU A 176 1.45 -1.04 -13.94
N ASP A 177 2.42 -0.15 -13.97
CA ASP A 177 3.29 0.13 -15.12
C ASP A 177 4.76 0.18 -14.66
N GLU A 178 5.68 0.20 -15.61
CA GLU A 178 7.13 0.22 -15.33
C GLU A 178 7.61 1.52 -14.65
N GLU A 179 6.79 2.57 -14.68
CA GLU A 179 7.12 3.89 -14.14
C GLU A 179 6.67 4.05 -12.68
N SER A 180 5.71 3.23 -12.24
CA SER A 180 5.13 3.28 -10.90
C SER A 180 5.57 2.10 -10.03
N SER A 181 5.75 2.36 -8.74
CA SER A 181 6.10 1.33 -7.76
C SER A 181 4.99 1.22 -6.72
N MET A 182 4.93 0.09 -6.04
CA MET A 182 3.88 -0.13 -5.06
C MET A 182 4.43 -0.73 -3.76
N ILE A 183 3.88 -0.28 -2.64
CA ILE A 183 4.06 -0.91 -1.31
C ILE A 183 2.70 -1.37 -0.84
N ILE A 184 2.60 -2.63 -0.48
CA ILE A 184 1.37 -3.22 0.04
C ILE A 184 1.65 -3.81 1.41
N THR A 185 0.87 -3.40 2.41
CA THR A 185 0.88 -4.10 3.70
C THR A 185 -0.24 -5.13 3.72
N THR A 186 0.03 -6.33 4.18
CA THR A 186 -1.01 -7.34 4.35
C THR A 186 -0.63 -8.42 5.37
N HIS A 187 -1.66 -9.03 5.92
CA HIS A 187 -1.60 -10.31 6.63
C HIS A 187 -2.26 -11.45 5.82
N LEU A 188 -2.91 -11.12 4.68
CA LEU A 188 -3.49 -12.07 3.73
C LEU A 188 -2.47 -12.40 2.63
N VAL A 189 -1.37 -13.05 3.03
CA VAL A 189 -0.20 -13.26 2.16
C VAL A 189 -0.55 -14.11 0.95
N ARG A 190 -1.28 -15.23 1.15
CA ARG A 190 -1.67 -16.17 0.12
C ARG A 190 -2.38 -15.51 -1.07
N ASP A 191 -3.28 -14.58 -0.77
CA ASP A 191 -4.08 -13.92 -1.81
C ASP A 191 -3.23 -12.95 -2.65
N MET A 192 -2.17 -12.38 -2.05
CA MET A 192 -1.41 -11.27 -2.65
C MET A 192 0.01 -11.63 -3.09
N GLU A 193 0.54 -12.82 -2.75
CA GLU A 193 1.95 -13.15 -3.00
C GLU A 193 2.35 -13.14 -4.48
N ARG A 194 1.38 -13.27 -5.39
CA ARG A 194 1.60 -13.17 -6.85
C ARG A 194 1.95 -11.75 -7.32
N LEU A 195 1.68 -10.74 -6.50
CA LEU A 195 1.97 -9.33 -6.81
C LEU A 195 3.41 -8.94 -6.46
N PHE A 196 4.06 -9.66 -5.56
CA PHE A 196 5.29 -9.18 -4.95
C PHE A 196 6.52 -9.52 -5.78
N ASP A 197 7.30 -8.49 -6.15
CA ASP A 197 8.68 -8.63 -6.58
C ASP A 197 9.61 -8.82 -5.38
N GLU A 198 9.37 -8.04 -4.32
CA GLU A 198 10.12 -8.10 -3.08
C GLU A 198 9.16 -8.29 -1.90
N VAL A 199 9.64 -8.95 -0.86
CA VAL A 199 8.91 -9.08 0.41
C VAL A 199 9.79 -8.70 1.59
N MET A 200 9.14 -8.13 2.61
CA MET A 200 9.76 -7.78 3.88
C MET A 200 8.88 -8.25 5.02
N TYR A 201 9.42 -9.12 5.86
CA TYR A 201 8.74 -9.60 7.07
C TYR A 201 9.10 -8.69 8.23
N LEU A 202 8.10 -8.00 8.77
CA LEU A 202 8.24 -7.06 9.88
C LEU A 202 7.75 -7.69 11.18
N ARG A 203 8.63 -7.77 12.17
CA ARG A 203 8.34 -8.32 13.49
C ARG A 203 8.78 -7.34 14.57
N GLU A 204 7.87 -6.96 15.47
CA GLU A 204 8.15 -6.08 16.63
C GLU A 204 8.88 -4.78 16.27
N GLY A 205 8.58 -4.24 15.10
CA GLY A 205 9.19 -3.00 14.61
C GLY A 205 10.55 -3.16 13.94
N GLU A 206 11.02 -4.38 13.71
CA GLU A 206 12.28 -4.70 13.05
C GLU A 206 12.07 -5.54 11.79
N ILE A 207 12.98 -5.41 10.82
CA ILE A 207 12.99 -6.27 9.63
C ILE A 207 13.59 -7.62 10.05
N PHE A 208 12.76 -8.68 10.01
CA PHE A 208 13.21 -10.03 10.28
C PHE A 208 13.86 -10.68 9.05
N LEU A 209 13.24 -10.49 7.88
CA LEU A 209 13.73 -11.01 6.59
C LEU A 209 13.27 -10.06 5.49
N LYS A 210 14.14 -9.76 4.53
CA LYS A 210 13.79 -9.05 3.29
C LYS A 210 14.52 -9.70 2.12
N GLY A 211 13.85 -9.81 0.97
CA GLY A 211 14.47 -10.32 -0.26
C GLY A 211 13.54 -10.28 -1.46
N ASN A 212 14.08 -10.64 -2.61
CA ASN A 212 13.31 -10.89 -3.82
C ASN A 212 12.38 -12.10 -3.57
N ALA A 213 11.12 -11.97 -3.95
CA ALA A 213 10.09 -12.99 -3.67
C ALA A 213 10.39 -14.33 -4.38
N GLU A 214 10.89 -14.28 -5.61
CA GLU A 214 11.25 -15.46 -6.40
C GLU A 214 12.47 -16.20 -5.80
N GLU A 215 13.51 -15.44 -5.44
CA GLU A 215 14.71 -15.98 -4.78
C GLU A 215 14.38 -16.64 -3.44
N LEU A 216 13.49 -16.02 -2.65
CA LEU A 216 13.05 -16.60 -1.38
C LEU A 216 12.24 -17.88 -1.58
N ARG A 217 11.33 -17.92 -2.57
CA ARG A 217 10.62 -19.15 -2.94
C ARG A 217 11.59 -20.27 -3.33
N ALA A 218 12.57 -19.95 -4.18
CA ALA A 218 13.56 -20.90 -4.65
C ALA A 218 14.48 -21.41 -3.52
N ALA A 219 14.97 -20.52 -2.65
CA ALA A 219 15.87 -20.85 -1.56
C ALA A 219 15.20 -21.72 -0.49
N HIS A 220 13.92 -21.48 -0.20
CA HIS A 220 13.18 -22.24 0.81
C HIS A 220 12.38 -23.42 0.25
N GLY A 221 12.19 -23.52 -1.09
CA GLY A 221 11.34 -24.53 -1.72
C GLY A 221 9.87 -24.41 -1.29
N ARG A 222 9.39 -23.20 -0.96
CA ARG A 222 8.09 -22.94 -0.33
C ARG A 222 7.48 -21.64 -0.87
N THR A 223 6.17 -21.46 -0.65
CA THR A 223 5.48 -20.21 -0.94
C THR A 223 5.84 -19.09 0.04
N ILE A 224 5.59 -17.85 -0.32
CA ILE A 224 5.76 -16.69 0.58
C ILE A 224 4.84 -16.82 1.82
N GLU A 225 3.65 -17.39 1.63
CA GLU A 225 2.72 -17.73 2.72
C GLU A 225 3.33 -18.76 3.69
N ASP A 226 3.97 -19.84 3.20
CA ASP A 226 4.58 -20.85 4.06
C ASP A 226 5.74 -20.28 4.89
N ILE A 227 6.55 -19.41 4.25
CA ILE A 227 7.64 -18.71 4.95
C ILE A 227 7.05 -17.79 6.04
N TYR A 228 5.94 -17.09 5.74
CA TYR A 228 5.23 -16.25 6.70
C TYR A 228 4.76 -17.05 7.91
N ARG A 229 4.14 -18.20 7.67
CA ARG A 229 3.68 -19.10 8.74
C ARG A 229 4.81 -19.62 9.63
N GLU A 230 5.93 -19.97 9.04
CA GLU A 230 7.12 -20.41 9.77
C GLU A 230 7.68 -19.30 10.68
N ILE A 231 7.80 -18.07 10.13
CA ILE A 231 8.36 -16.91 10.87
C ILE A 231 7.48 -16.51 12.06
N PHE A 232 6.15 -16.56 11.88
CA PHE A 232 5.20 -16.02 12.87
C PHE A 232 4.48 -17.10 13.70
N GLY A 233 4.65 -18.38 13.38
CA GLY A 233 4.06 -19.49 14.13
C GLY A 233 2.53 -19.62 13.98
N VAL A 234 1.98 -19.31 12.80
CA VAL A 234 0.55 -19.30 12.50
C VAL A 234 0.19 -20.24 11.37
#